data_8d327de9180c5efba4517f5cb455d513
#
_entry.id   8d327de9180c5efba4517f5cb455d513
#
_cell.length_a   1.000
_cell.length_b   1.000
_cell.length_c   1.000
_cell.angle_alpha   90.00
_cell.angle_beta   90.00
_cell.angle_gamma   90.00
#
_symmetry.space_group_name_H-M   'P 1'
#
loop_
_entity.id
_entity.type
_entity.pdbx_description
1 polymer ?
#
loop_
_entity_poly.entity_id
_entity_poly.type
_entity_poly.pdbx_seq_one_letter_code
_entity_poly.pdbx_strand_id
1 'polypeptide(L)'
;SATTDTATEGTDAAAEETEAAEETEAAEAAEETASAGEGKVYYLNFKPEQADDWTALAAKYTEQTGVPVDVQTAASGTYESTLKSEIAKTDAPTLFQVNGPVGLASWKDYCLDFSDTDVYKELKSDDFALKDGDEVKGIAYVVETYGIIYNADILNTYFGKDYAVVKSVDEINSFDKLKAVADSIQENKDDLGVKGAFTSAGMDSSSDWRFKTHLANLPIYYEYKEDGISSTPAIKGTYLDNYKAIWDLYITDATCDPAVLSSKTGEDATAEFALGEAVFYQNGTWAYNDLSTNGMSDESLGMLPIYIGVEGEENQGLCTGSENYWCVNKNASEADIQATLDFLKWVVTSEEGCTALSQDMGFVCPFKAFDNYPATNPLINIANDYVSSGKNSVAWTFTTMPSE
;
A
#
# COMPACT_ATOMS: atom_id res chain seq x y z
N SER A 1 1.91 1.55 -3.25
CA SER A 1 2.33 1.82 -2.85
C SER A 1 3.46 1.96 -2.35
N ALA A 2 3.77 2.37 -2.00
CA ALA A 2 4.54 2.60 -1.51
C ALA A 2 5.59 2.13 -1.26
N THR A 3 5.81 1.56 -1.26
CA THR A 3 6.59 0.93 -1.24
C THR A 3 7.66 1.30 -1.01
N THR A 4 7.97 1.49 -0.73
CA THR A 4 8.70 1.53 -0.51
C THR A 4 9.70 1.78 -0.27
N ASP A 5 10.15 1.67 -0.19
CA ASP A 5 11.00 1.81 -0.05
C ASP A 5 12.02 2.16 0.21
N THR A 6 12.30 2.33 0.57
CA THR A 6 13.10 2.97 0.96
C THR A 6 14.17 2.33 1.30
N ALA A 7 14.75 2.23 0.84
CA ALA A 7 15.82 2.12 0.87
C ALA A 7 16.75 1.65 1.68
N THR A 8 16.89 0.91 2.09
CA THR A 8 17.78 0.43 2.83
C THR A 8 18.39 -0.52 2.19
N GLU A 9 18.98 -0.56 1.66
CA GLU A 9 19.84 -0.79 1.05
C GLU A 9 20.50 -2.03 0.84
N GLY A 10 21.38 -2.23 0.22
CA GLY A 10 22.09 -3.29 -0.37
C GLY A 10 22.55 -4.49 0.50
N THR A 11 22.75 -4.27 1.74
CA THR A 11 23.13 -5.34 2.65
C THR A 11 21.97 -6.27 3.01
N ASP A 12 20.79 -5.74 3.13
CA ASP A 12 19.62 -6.55 3.44
C ASP A 12 19.21 -7.39 2.25
N ALA A 13 19.34 -6.84 1.04
CA ALA A 13 19.05 -7.60 -0.16
C ALA A 13 19.95 -8.83 -0.31
N ALA A 14 21.20 -8.71 0.06
CA ALA A 14 22.11 -9.87 0.00
C ALA A 14 21.75 -10.96 1.01
N ALA A 15 21.30 -10.55 2.19
CA ALA A 15 20.84 -11.51 3.20
C ALA A 15 19.55 -12.21 2.76
N GLU A 16 18.64 -11.48 2.16
CA GLU A 16 17.38 -12.05 1.66
C GLU A 16 17.63 -13.03 0.53
N GLU A 17 18.55 -12.74 -0.38
CA GLU A 17 18.92 -13.65 -1.43
C GLU A 17 19.50 -14.96 -0.89
N THR A 18 20.27 -14.89 0.20
CA THR A 18 20.84 -16.09 0.82
C THR A 18 19.74 -16.94 1.46
N GLU A 19 18.81 -16.32 2.17
CA GLU A 19 17.68 -17.04 2.77
C GLU A 19 16.79 -17.68 1.70
N ALA A 20 16.50 -16.96 0.63
CA ALA A 20 15.72 -17.49 -0.46
C ALA A 20 16.40 -18.69 -1.13
N ALA A 21 17.72 -18.66 -1.28
CA ALA A 21 18.47 -19.78 -1.85
C ALA A 21 18.43 -21.03 -0.95
N GLU A 22 18.55 -20.86 0.36
CA GLU A 22 18.44 -21.97 1.31
C GLU A 22 17.04 -22.58 1.29
N GLU A 23 16.01 -21.74 1.17
CA GLU A 23 14.65 -22.20 1.09
C GLU A 23 14.35 -22.93 -0.22
N THR A 24 14.93 -22.48 -1.31
CA THR A 24 14.82 -23.17 -2.61
C THR A 24 15.38 -24.59 -2.52
N GLU A 25 16.52 -24.77 -1.86
CA GLU A 25 17.09 -26.10 -1.63
C GLU A 25 16.17 -26.97 -0.77
N ALA A 26 15.56 -26.40 0.26
CA ALA A 26 14.62 -27.12 1.10
C ALA A 26 13.35 -27.52 0.31
N ALA A 27 12.84 -26.64 -0.53
CA ALA A 27 11.69 -26.90 -1.38
C ALA A 27 11.99 -28.02 -2.40
N GLU A 28 13.17 -28.01 -3.01
CA GLU A 28 13.61 -29.07 -3.92
C GLU A 28 13.72 -30.42 -3.22
N ALA A 29 14.26 -30.45 -2.00
CA ALA A 29 14.33 -31.66 -1.20
C ALA A 29 12.94 -32.20 -0.83
N ALA A 30 12.00 -31.32 -0.52
CA ALA A 30 10.61 -31.70 -0.26
C ALA A 30 9.93 -32.26 -1.52
N GLU A 31 10.23 -31.71 -2.69
CA GLU A 31 9.72 -32.22 -3.96
C GLU A 31 10.16 -33.66 -4.22
N GLU A 32 11.40 -33.99 -3.89
CA GLU A 32 11.91 -35.36 -4.03
C GLU A 32 11.15 -36.40 -3.20
N THR A 33 10.54 -35.95 -2.10
CA THR A 33 9.76 -36.81 -1.21
C THR A 33 8.25 -36.73 -1.50
N ALA A 34 7.79 -35.81 -2.32
CA ALA A 34 6.40 -35.66 -2.67
C ALA A 34 5.97 -36.66 -3.74
N SER A 35 4.67 -36.92 -3.85
CA SER A 35 4.13 -37.77 -4.90
C SER A 35 4.37 -37.14 -6.27
N ALA A 36 4.77 -37.94 -7.23
CA ALA A 36 4.94 -37.51 -8.61
C ALA A 36 3.63 -36.92 -9.16
N GLY A 37 3.68 -35.70 -9.71
CA GLY A 37 2.54 -35.06 -10.36
C GLY A 37 1.77 -34.07 -9.50
N GLU A 38 2.15 -33.88 -8.25
CA GLU A 38 1.47 -32.90 -7.37
C GLU A 38 1.86 -31.46 -7.67
N GLY A 39 2.93 -31.23 -8.42
CA GLY A 39 3.38 -29.88 -8.77
C GLY A 39 4.10 -29.17 -7.63
N LYS A 40 4.49 -27.93 -7.91
CA LYS A 40 5.19 -27.07 -6.98
C LYS A 40 4.78 -25.63 -7.20
N VAL A 41 5.07 -24.76 -6.22
CA VAL A 41 4.83 -23.33 -6.27
C VAL A 41 6.16 -22.60 -6.22
N TYR A 42 6.35 -21.67 -7.14
CA TYR A 42 7.43 -20.69 -7.05
C TYR A 42 6.79 -19.31 -7.03
N TYR A 43 6.84 -18.65 -5.86
CA TYR A 43 6.30 -17.31 -5.66
C TYR A 43 7.41 -16.27 -5.66
N LEU A 44 7.39 -15.37 -6.64
CA LEU A 44 8.27 -14.21 -6.64
C LEU A 44 7.57 -13.08 -5.89
N ASN A 45 7.95 -12.88 -4.63
CA ASN A 45 7.36 -11.91 -3.72
C ASN A 45 7.90 -10.50 -3.99
N PHE A 46 7.00 -9.53 -3.92
CA PHE A 46 7.31 -8.12 -4.16
C PHE A 46 7.76 -7.36 -2.90
N LYS A 47 7.32 -7.79 -1.72
CA LYS A 47 7.49 -7.02 -0.48
C LYS A 47 8.65 -7.58 0.36
N PRO A 48 9.85 -6.96 0.31
CA PRO A 48 11.00 -7.43 1.10
C PRO A 48 10.72 -7.48 2.61
N GLU A 49 9.92 -6.53 3.13
CA GLU A 49 9.56 -6.45 4.54
C GLU A 49 8.75 -7.66 5.02
N GLN A 50 8.19 -8.45 4.10
CA GLN A 50 7.39 -9.64 4.42
C GLN A 50 8.08 -10.94 4.02
N ALA A 51 9.35 -10.90 3.65
CA ALA A 51 10.07 -12.08 3.17
C ALA A 51 10.03 -13.23 4.19
N ASP A 52 10.33 -12.95 5.45
CA ASP A 52 10.36 -13.96 6.50
C ASP A 52 8.98 -14.54 6.79
N ASP A 53 7.95 -13.71 6.77
CA ASP A 53 6.57 -14.16 7.00
C ASP A 53 6.10 -15.09 5.89
N TRP A 54 6.40 -14.76 4.62
CA TRP A 54 6.07 -15.63 3.50
C TRP A 54 6.83 -16.94 3.54
N THR A 55 8.11 -16.89 3.88
CA THR A 55 8.95 -18.07 4.06
C THR A 55 8.37 -19.02 5.12
N ALA A 56 7.98 -18.47 6.27
CA ALA A 56 7.37 -19.26 7.34
C ALA A 56 6.03 -19.86 6.93
N LEU A 57 5.19 -19.09 6.24
CA LEU A 57 3.88 -19.57 5.78
C LEU A 57 4.02 -20.68 4.74
N ALA A 58 4.95 -20.51 3.79
CA ALA A 58 5.26 -21.53 2.79
C ALA A 58 5.69 -22.85 3.43
N ALA A 59 6.53 -22.77 4.45
CA ALA A 59 6.99 -23.96 5.19
C ALA A 59 5.83 -24.71 5.85
N LYS A 60 4.87 -23.98 6.43
CA LYS A 60 3.67 -24.60 7.02
C LYS A 60 2.84 -25.34 5.98
N TYR A 61 2.66 -24.75 4.81
CA TYR A 61 1.92 -25.39 3.73
C TYR A 61 2.59 -26.67 3.25
N THR A 62 3.91 -26.61 3.04
CA THR A 62 4.70 -27.80 2.63
C THR A 62 4.62 -28.90 3.69
N GLU A 63 4.69 -28.55 4.97
CA GLU A 63 4.55 -29.51 6.05
C GLU A 63 3.20 -30.23 6.03
N GLN A 64 2.12 -29.49 5.75
CA GLN A 64 0.77 -30.04 5.73
C GLN A 64 0.46 -30.86 4.49
N THR A 65 0.99 -30.48 3.34
CA THR A 65 0.58 -31.02 2.04
C THR A 65 1.65 -31.80 1.30
N GLY A 66 2.92 -31.62 1.65
CA GLY A 66 4.04 -32.16 0.89
C GLY A 66 4.36 -31.38 -0.38
N VAL A 67 3.60 -30.35 -0.72
CA VAL A 67 3.82 -29.54 -1.91
C VAL A 67 4.93 -28.53 -1.66
N PRO A 68 6.01 -28.54 -2.45
CA PRO A 68 7.08 -27.57 -2.31
C PRO A 68 6.60 -26.16 -2.65
N VAL A 69 6.93 -25.19 -1.80
CA VAL A 69 6.67 -23.77 -2.04
C VAL A 69 7.97 -22.99 -1.86
N ASP A 70 8.50 -22.53 -2.96
CA ASP A 70 9.72 -21.70 -2.99
C ASP A 70 9.28 -20.22 -3.05
N VAL A 71 9.62 -19.45 -2.03
CA VAL A 71 9.39 -18.02 -2.01
C VAL A 71 10.72 -17.31 -2.21
N GLN A 72 10.84 -16.60 -3.31
CA GLN A 72 11.96 -15.69 -3.54
C GLN A 72 11.46 -14.26 -3.52
N THR A 73 12.25 -13.39 -2.92
CA THR A 73 11.86 -11.98 -2.76
C THR A 73 12.81 -11.11 -3.57
N ALA A 74 12.23 -10.29 -4.46
CA ALA A 74 13.03 -9.35 -5.24
C ALA A 74 13.47 -8.19 -4.33
N ALA A 75 14.69 -7.72 -4.54
CA ALA A 75 15.19 -6.55 -3.85
C ALA A 75 14.35 -5.32 -4.18
N SER A 76 14.25 -4.39 -3.22
CA SER A 76 13.47 -3.16 -3.38
C SER A 76 13.83 -2.42 -4.66
N GLY A 77 12.82 -2.03 -5.43
CA GLY A 77 13.00 -1.28 -6.67
C GLY A 77 13.46 -2.10 -7.88
N THR A 78 13.59 -3.42 -7.74
CA THR A 78 14.12 -4.29 -8.81
C THR A 78 13.11 -5.34 -9.30
N TYR A 79 11.86 -5.28 -8.85
CA TYR A 79 10.89 -6.34 -9.13
C TYR A 79 10.70 -6.61 -10.63
N GLU A 80 10.46 -5.58 -11.42
CA GLU A 80 10.24 -5.72 -12.86
C GLU A 80 11.43 -6.39 -13.57
N SER A 81 12.64 -5.96 -13.28
CA SER A 81 13.83 -6.54 -13.89
C SER A 81 14.06 -7.97 -13.43
N THR A 82 13.80 -8.27 -12.16
CA THR A 82 13.90 -9.61 -11.60
C THR A 82 12.85 -10.52 -12.24
N LEU A 83 11.60 -10.07 -12.36
CA LEU A 83 10.54 -10.84 -13.00
C LEU A 83 10.86 -11.14 -14.47
N LYS A 84 11.35 -10.16 -15.21
CA LYS A 84 11.78 -10.37 -16.62
C LYS A 84 12.84 -11.45 -16.72
N SER A 85 13.81 -11.44 -15.83
CA SER A 85 14.87 -12.44 -15.80
C SER A 85 14.34 -13.83 -15.41
N GLU A 86 13.53 -13.90 -14.34
CA GLU A 86 13.06 -15.17 -13.81
C GLU A 86 12.01 -15.86 -14.69
N ILE A 87 11.09 -15.08 -15.30
CA ILE A 87 10.02 -15.64 -16.12
C ILE A 87 10.53 -16.31 -17.41
N ALA A 88 11.73 -15.94 -17.84
CA ALA A 88 12.37 -16.51 -19.02
C ALA A 88 13.06 -17.84 -18.76
N LYS A 89 13.21 -18.22 -17.49
CA LYS A 89 13.89 -19.47 -17.12
C LYS A 89 12.96 -20.66 -17.28
N THR A 90 13.55 -21.85 -17.40
CA THR A 90 12.81 -23.12 -17.41
C THR A 90 12.02 -23.29 -16.09
N ASP A 91 12.63 -22.90 -14.99
CA ASP A 91 12.02 -22.95 -13.65
C ASP A 91 11.51 -21.55 -13.26
N ALA A 92 10.54 -21.07 -14.02
CA ALA A 92 9.99 -19.73 -13.89
C ALA A 92 9.01 -19.62 -12.70
N PRO A 93 8.79 -18.41 -12.18
CA PRO A 93 7.74 -18.20 -11.18
C PRO A 93 6.38 -18.70 -11.67
N THR A 94 5.69 -19.45 -10.83
CA THR A 94 4.30 -19.84 -11.07
C THR A 94 3.34 -18.79 -10.57
N LEU A 95 3.77 -18.00 -9.58
CA LEU A 95 3.03 -16.93 -8.95
C LEU A 95 3.89 -15.67 -8.91
N PHE A 96 3.36 -14.59 -9.44
CA PHE A 96 4.04 -13.30 -9.44
C PHE A 96 3.03 -12.17 -9.25
N GLN A 97 3.48 -10.92 -9.27
CA GLN A 97 2.61 -9.79 -9.05
C GLN A 97 2.76 -8.73 -10.15
N VAL A 98 1.66 -8.04 -10.39
CA VAL A 98 1.65 -6.77 -11.15
C VAL A 98 1.06 -5.68 -10.26
N ASN A 99 1.42 -4.43 -10.56
CA ASN A 99 1.02 -3.29 -9.73
C ASN A 99 -0.31 -2.64 -10.14
N GLY A 100 -0.98 -3.17 -11.13
CA GLY A 100 -2.26 -2.64 -11.59
C GLY A 100 -2.40 -2.70 -13.10
N PRO A 101 -3.32 -1.93 -13.69
CA PRO A 101 -3.59 -1.97 -15.13
C PRO A 101 -2.37 -1.73 -16.02
N VAL A 102 -1.50 -0.80 -15.64
CA VAL A 102 -0.28 -0.51 -16.42
C VAL A 102 0.67 -1.71 -16.40
N GLY A 103 0.89 -2.30 -15.24
CA GLY A 103 1.70 -3.52 -15.12
C GLY A 103 1.08 -4.69 -15.86
N LEU A 104 -0.23 -4.83 -15.78
CA LEU A 104 -0.94 -5.89 -16.52
C LEU A 104 -0.73 -5.78 -18.02
N ALA A 105 -0.75 -4.58 -18.57
CA ALA A 105 -0.53 -4.37 -20.02
C ALA A 105 0.78 -5.01 -20.49
N SER A 106 1.82 -5.00 -19.66
CA SER A 106 3.10 -5.63 -19.98
C SER A 106 3.12 -7.14 -19.77
N TRP A 107 2.28 -7.67 -18.87
CA TRP A 107 2.35 -9.06 -18.41
C TRP A 107 1.13 -9.91 -18.72
N LYS A 108 0.09 -9.34 -19.31
CA LYS A 108 -1.19 -10.04 -19.54
C LYS A 108 -1.08 -11.35 -20.29
N ASP A 109 -0.13 -11.45 -21.23
CA ASP A 109 0.08 -12.65 -22.04
C ASP A 109 0.69 -13.81 -21.25
N TYR A 110 1.19 -13.54 -20.05
CA TYR A 110 1.70 -14.55 -19.12
C TYR A 110 0.68 -14.98 -18.08
N CYS A 111 -0.44 -14.27 -17.99
CA CYS A 111 -1.39 -14.42 -16.88
C CYS A 111 -2.49 -15.43 -17.20
N LEU A 112 -2.69 -16.39 -16.28
CA LEU A 112 -3.83 -17.30 -16.29
C LEU A 112 -5.12 -16.52 -16.05
N ASP A 113 -6.20 -16.94 -16.70
CA ASP A 113 -7.54 -16.46 -16.38
C ASP A 113 -8.04 -17.12 -15.09
N PHE A 114 -8.29 -16.32 -14.07
CA PHE A 114 -8.79 -16.79 -12.78
C PHE A 114 -10.29 -17.06 -12.73
N SER A 115 -11.04 -16.77 -13.79
CA SER A 115 -12.53 -16.71 -13.76
C SER A 115 -13.19 -17.95 -13.17
N ASP A 116 -12.67 -19.14 -13.45
CA ASP A 116 -13.24 -20.40 -12.99
C ASP A 116 -12.51 -21.00 -11.78
N THR A 117 -11.63 -20.24 -11.13
CA THR A 117 -10.85 -20.74 -10.00
C THR A 117 -11.57 -20.55 -8.67
N ASP A 118 -11.29 -21.43 -7.72
CA ASP A 118 -11.86 -21.33 -6.37
C ASP A 118 -11.36 -20.10 -5.63
N VAL A 119 -10.08 -19.71 -5.81
CA VAL A 119 -9.52 -18.54 -5.13
C VAL A 119 -10.22 -17.26 -5.57
N TYR A 120 -10.56 -17.13 -6.84
CA TYR A 120 -11.30 -15.97 -7.33
C TYR A 120 -12.66 -15.83 -6.65
N LYS A 121 -13.36 -16.94 -6.42
CA LYS A 121 -14.67 -16.96 -5.76
C LYS A 121 -14.60 -16.46 -4.31
N GLU A 122 -13.41 -16.43 -3.71
CA GLU A 122 -13.22 -15.92 -2.35
C GLU A 122 -13.11 -14.41 -2.28
N LEU A 123 -12.91 -13.71 -3.41
CA LEU A 123 -12.91 -12.25 -3.43
C LEU A 123 -14.26 -11.69 -2.97
N LYS A 124 -14.20 -10.62 -2.18
CA LYS A 124 -15.40 -9.92 -1.69
C LYS A 124 -16.16 -9.20 -2.80
N SER A 125 -15.46 -8.75 -3.84
CA SER A 125 -16.03 -7.96 -4.93
C SER A 125 -15.12 -8.04 -6.17
N ASP A 126 -15.74 -7.91 -7.34
CA ASP A 126 -15.03 -7.78 -8.61
C ASP A 126 -14.19 -6.49 -8.70
N ASP A 127 -14.41 -5.54 -7.82
CA ASP A 127 -13.57 -4.33 -7.74
C ASP A 127 -12.10 -4.66 -7.44
N PHE A 128 -11.85 -5.83 -6.85
CA PHE A 128 -10.51 -6.31 -6.52
C PHE A 128 -9.92 -7.24 -7.58
N ALA A 129 -10.63 -7.43 -8.69
CA ALA A 129 -10.17 -8.21 -9.83
C ALA A 129 -9.55 -7.28 -10.88
N LEU A 130 -8.46 -7.73 -11.46
CA LEU A 130 -7.78 -7.02 -12.55
C LEU A 130 -8.13 -7.72 -13.86
N LYS A 131 -8.95 -7.07 -14.67
CA LYS A 131 -9.54 -7.67 -15.86
C LYS A 131 -8.86 -7.25 -17.15
N ASP A 132 -8.85 -8.16 -18.10
CA ASP A 132 -8.51 -7.92 -19.51
C ASP A 132 -9.70 -8.45 -20.32
N GLY A 133 -10.57 -7.55 -20.76
CA GLY A 133 -11.87 -7.95 -21.32
C GLY A 133 -12.71 -8.71 -20.28
N ASP A 134 -13.16 -9.92 -20.65
CA ASP A 134 -13.93 -10.76 -19.74
C ASP A 134 -13.06 -11.67 -18.86
N GLU A 135 -11.75 -11.71 -19.11
CA GLU A 135 -10.82 -12.53 -18.34
C GLU A 135 -10.33 -11.81 -17.09
N VAL A 136 -10.17 -12.56 -16.01
CA VAL A 136 -9.59 -12.09 -14.76
C VAL A 136 -8.12 -12.48 -14.72
N LYS A 137 -7.24 -11.54 -14.96
CA LYS A 137 -5.79 -11.80 -15.08
C LYS A 137 -5.03 -11.62 -13.78
N GLY A 138 -5.62 -10.95 -12.80
CA GLY A 138 -5.01 -10.75 -11.49
C GLY A 138 -6.06 -10.56 -10.42
N ILE A 139 -5.68 -10.84 -9.18
CA ILE A 139 -6.53 -10.62 -8.01
C ILE A 139 -5.74 -9.87 -6.95
N ALA A 140 -6.33 -8.82 -6.41
CA ALA A 140 -5.70 -8.07 -5.33
C ALA A 140 -5.57 -8.94 -4.08
N TYR A 141 -4.39 -8.95 -3.45
CA TYR A 141 -4.22 -9.70 -2.21
C TYR A 141 -4.06 -8.79 -0.99
N VAL A 142 -3.83 -7.50 -1.20
CA VAL A 142 -3.81 -6.52 -0.12
C VAL A 142 -4.43 -5.22 -0.61
N VAL A 143 -5.24 -4.60 0.23
CA VAL A 143 -5.83 -3.28 0.00
C VAL A 143 -5.15 -2.32 0.98
N GLU A 144 -4.69 -1.20 0.46
CA GLU A 144 -3.98 -0.21 1.25
C GLU A 144 -4.72 1.13 1.21
N THR A 145 -4.54 1.91 2.27
CA THR A 145 -5.27 3.18 2.43
C THR A 145 -4.30 4.25 2.89
N TYR A 146 -4.42 5.44 2.32
CA TYR A 146 -3.66 6.60 2.77
C TYR A 146 -4.52 7.85 2.88
N GLY A 147 -3.99 8.80 3.60
CA GLY A 147 -4.58 10.11 3.80
C GLY A 147 -3.57 10.99 4.52
N ILE A 148 -4.03 11.79 5.46
CA ILE A 148 -3.18 12.58 6.33
C ILE A 148 -3.24 11.98 7.73
N ILE A 149 -2.15 11.37 8.17
CA ILE A 149 -2.02 10.87 9.54
C ILE A 149 -1.82 12.08 10.44
N TYR A 150 -2.52 12.14 11.58
CA TYR A 150 -2.33 13.24 12.52
C TYR A 150 -1.96 12.75 13.91
N ASN A 151 -1.23 13.60 14.64
CA ASN A 151 -0.93 13.39 16.05
C ASN A 151 -2.14 13.86 16.88
N ALA A 152 -2.90 12.89 17.41
CA ALA A 152 -4.14 13.17 18.13
C ALA A 152 -3.89 13.97 19.43
N ASP A 153 -2.77 13.71 20.10
CA ASP A 153 -2.47 14.40 21.38
C ASP A 153 -2.22 15.89 21.15
N ILE A 154 -1.41 16.23 20.15
CA ILE A 154 -1.12 17.64 19.83
C ILE A 154 -2.37 18.32 19.29
N LEU A 155 -3.11 17.64 18.40
CA LEU A 155 -4.29 18.23 17.80
C LEU A 155 -5.38 18.48 18.85
N ASN A 156 -5.56 17.55 19.79
CA ASN A 156 -6.52 17.74 20.91
C ASN A 156 -6.09 18.90 21.82
N THR A 157 -4.78 19.06 22.07
CA THR A 157 -4.27 20.23 22.79
C THR A 157 -4.58 21.52 22.04
N TYR A 158 -4.37 21.52 20.73
CA TYR A 158 -4.70 22.66 19.86
C TYR A 158 -6.19 23.07 19.98
N PHE A 159 -7.09 22.09 19.96
CA PHE A 159 -8.54 22.39 20.07
C PHE A 159 -8.93 23.12 21.35
N GLY A 160 -8.14 23.00 22.39
CA GLY A 160 -8.35 23.71 23.65
C GLY A 160 -7.77 25.12 23.71
N LYS A 161 -7.08 25.57 22.67
CA LYS A 161 -6.45 26.88 22.65
C LYS A 161 -7.41 27.98 22.20
N ASP A 162 -7.19 29.20 22.68
CA ASP A 162 -8.00 30.35 22.28
C ASP A 162 -7.90 30.69 20.80
N TYR A 163 -6.74 30.39 20.20
CA TYR A 163 -6.49 30.61 18.76
C TYR A 163 -6.98 29.48 17.87
N ALA A 164 -7.51 28.39 18.42
CA ALA A 164 -8.01 27.28 17.61
C ALA A 164 -9.18 27.72 16.74
N VAL A 165 -9.10 27.46 15.46
CA VAL A 165 -10.12 27.85 14.47
C VAL A 165 -11.25 26.83 14.37
N VAL A 166 -11.04 25.61 14.89
CA VAL A 166 -12.05 24.57 15.06
C VAL A 166 -11.84 23.89 16.41
N LYS A 167 -12.85 23.18 16.90
CA LYS A 167 -12.82 22.54 18.22
C LYS A 167 -12.80 21.02 18.20
N SER A 168 -12.92 20.41 17.01
CA SER A 168 -12.87 18.96 16.86
C SER A 168 -12.36 18.57 15.48
N VAL A 169 -11.89 17.33 15.36
CA VAL A 169 -11.42 16.76 14.08
C VAL A 169 -12.53 16.75 13.04
N ASP A 170 -13.77 16.48 13.45
CA ASP A 170 -14.91 16.40 12.53
C ASP A 170 -15.17 17.71 11.79
N GLU A 171 -14.75 18.83 12.35
CA GLU A 171 -14.88 20.12 11.69
C GLU A 171 -13.84 20.35 10.59
N ILE A 172 -12.79 19.53 10.52
CA ILE A 172 -11.79 19.58 9.45
C ILE A 172 -12.31 18.70 8.29
N ASN A 173 -13.19 19.27 7.49
CA ASN A 173 -13.92 18.54 6.46
C ASN A 173 -13.84 19.18 5.08
N SER A 174 -12.88 20.07 4.87
CA SER A 174 -12.61 20.74 3.61
C SER A 174 -11.17 21.24 3.56
N PHE A 175 -10.69 21.56 2.37
CA PHE A 175 -9.39 22.20 2.21
C PHE A 175 -9.29 23.52 2.98
N ASP A 176 -10.33 24.35 2.92
CA ASP A 176 -10.31 25.63 3.63
C ASP A 176 -10.16 25.44 5.14
N LYS A 177 -10.84 24.45 5.71
CA LYS A 177 -10.70 24.12 7.13
C LYS A 177 -9.33 23.54 7.46
N LEU A 178 -8.83 22.62 6.62
CA LEU A 178 -7.51 22.06 6.81
C LEU A 178 -6.43 23.15 6.77
N LYS A 179 -6.51 24.04 5.78
CA LYS A 179 -5.57 25.15 5.65
C LYS A 179 -5.67 26.10 6.85
N ALA A 180 -6.88 26.46 7.27
CA ALA A 180 -7.07 27.34 8.40
C ALA A 180 -6.46 26.76 9.69
N VAL A 181 -6.66 25.47 9.94
CA VAL A 181 -6.07 24.76 11.09
C VAL A 181 -4.56 24.71 10.97
N ALA A 182 -4.04 24.30 9.81
CA ALA A 182 -2.60 24.20 9.60
C ALA A 182 -1.90 25.55 9.75
N ASP A 183 -2.44 26.62 9.16
CA ASP A 183 -1.89 27.98 9.29
C ASP A 183 -1.91 28.44 10.75
N SER A 184 -2.98 28.16 11.48
CA SER A 184 -3.11 28.49 12.91
C SER A 184 -2.06 27.74 13.75
N ILE A 185 -1.84 26.47 13.47
CA ILE A 185 -0.78 25.67 14.13
C ILE A 185 0.59 26.26 13.80
N GLN A 186 0.84 26.58 12.54
CA GLN A 186 2.12 27.12 12.09
C GLN A 186 2.44 28.47 12.78
N GLU A 187 1.45 29.35 12.88
CA GLU A 187 1.60 30.63 13.57
C GLU A 187 1.88 30.46 15.07
N ASN A 188 1.35 29.41 15.67
CA ASN A 188 1.42 29.15 17.11
C ASN A 188 2.32 27.94 17.46
N LYS A 189 3.23 27.61 16.58
CA LYS A 189 4.09 26.41 16.73
C LYS A 189 4.92 26.42 18.00
N ASP A 190 5.39 27.60 18.43
CA ASP A 190 6.19 27.72 19.64
C ASP A 190 5.37 27.40 20.88
N ASP A 191 4.13 27.89 20.97
CA ASP A 191 3.24 27.59 22.08
C ASP A 191 2.83 26.11 22.10
N LEU A 192 2.65 25.51 20.92
CA LEU A 192 2.28 24.09 20.80
C LEU A 192 3.47 23.14 20.95
N GLY A 193 4.69 23.65 20.93
CA GLY A 193 5.89 22.84 21.04
C GLY A 193 6.19 22.01 19.79
N VAL A 194 5.77 22.46 18.62
CA VAL A 194 6.04 21.80 17.34
C VAL A 194 6.95 22.66 16.48
N LYS A 195 7.55 22.07 15.46
CA LYS A 195 8.39 22.78 14.48
C LYS A 195 7.58 23.26 13.28
N GLY A 196 6.42 22.67 13.05
CA GLY A 196 5.52 23.05 11.98
C GLY A 196 4.28 22.19 11.97
N ALA A 197 3.32 22.51 11.10
CA ALA A 197 2.08 21.77 10.98
C ALA A 197 2.32 20.42 10.27
N PHE A 198 3.03 20.42 9.14
CA PHE A 198 3.24 19.23 8.32
C PHE A 198 4.69 18.74 8.34
N THR A 199 4.87 17.42 8.48
CA THR A 199 6.16 16.80 8.15
C THR A 199 6.19 16.54 6.64
N SER A 200 6.72 17.50 5.89
CA SER A 200 6.75 17.49 4.42
C SER A 200 8.08 16.96 3.85
N ALA A 201 8.94 16.42 4.67
CA ALA A 201 10.18 15.80 4.24
C ALA A 201 9.93 14.60 3.32
N GLY A 202 10.92 14.23 2.52
CA GLY A 202 10.80 13.11 1.58
C GLY A 202 10.55 13.54 0.14
N MET A 203 10.72 14.81 -0.16
CA MET A 203 10.62 15.34 -1.53
C MET A 203 11.88 15.03 -2.37
N ASP A 204 12.90 14.44 -1.74
CA ASP A 204 13.99 13.80 -2.44
C ASP A 204 13.52 12.47 -3.06
N SER A 205 14.41 11.71 -3.66
CA SER A 205 14.02 10.45 -4.30
C SER A 205 13.59 9.34 -3.33
N SER A 206 13.75 9.51 -2.03
CA SER A 206 13.48 8.45 -1.06
C SER A 206 11.97 8.15 -0.87
N SER A 207 11.14 9.19 -0.89
CA SER A 207 9.69 9.01 -0.73
C SER A 207 8.86 10.04 -1.52
N ASP A 208 9.38 10.53 -2.61
CA ASP A 208 8.68 11.50 -3.46
C ASP A 208 7.40 10.96 -4.11
N TRP A 209 7.23 9.64 -4.13
CA TRP A 209 5.97 8.99 -4.53
C TRP A 209 4.77 9.50 -3.72
N ARG A 210 4.97 9.94 -2.50
CA ARG A 210 3.91 10.53 -1.66
C ARG A 210 3.32 11.78 -2.31
N PHE A 211 4.08 12.47 -3.12
CA PHE A 211 3.68 13.72 -3.77
C PHE A 211 3.41 13.54 -5.26
N LYS A 212 4.26 12.79 -5.96
CA LYS A 212 4.16 12.57 -7.42
C LYS A 212 2.99 11.68 -7.82
N THR A 213 2.63 10.71 -6.99
CA THR A 213 1.53 9.77 -7.28
C THR A 213 0.39 9.90 -6.28
N HIS A 214 0.67 9.79 -5.00
CA HIS A 214 -0.38 9.78 -3.98
C HIS A 214 -1.11 11.12 -3.86
N LEU A 215 -0.39 12.23 -3.81
CA LEU A 215 -1.02 13.54 -3.77
C LEU A 215 -1.66 13.88 -5.11
N ALA A 216 -0.96 13.62 -6.20
CA ALA A 216 -1.48 13.84 -7.57
C ALA A 216 -2.73 13.02 -7.85
N ASN A 217 -2.93 11.91 -7.16
CA ASN A 217 -4.11 11.08 -7.29
C ASN A 217 -5.42 11.85 -7.07
N LEU A 218 -5.42 12.82 -6.15
CA LEU A 218 -6.64 13.55 -5.80
C LEU A 218 -7.17 14.39 -6.98
N PRO A 219 -6.39 15.31 -7.57
CA PRO A 219 -6.87 16.08 -8.71
C PRO A 219 -7.19 15.20 -9.92
N ILE A 220 -6.45 14.11 -10.14
CA ILE A 220 -6.69 13.22 -11.26
C ILE A 220 -7.96 12.39 -11.05
N TYR A 221 -8.19 11.90 -9.83
CA TYR A 221 -9.42 11.21 -9.48
C TYR A 221 -10.65 12.08 -9.79
N TYR A 222 -10.63 13.35 -9.39
CA TYR A 222 -11.76 14.24 -9.62
C TYR A 222 -11.92 14.63 -11.08
N GLU A 223 -10.83 14.77 -11.82
CA GLU A 223 -10.89 14.98 -13.27
C GLU A 223 -11.55 13.78 -13.97
N TYR A 224 -11.12 12.55 -13.65
CA TYR A 224 -11.68 11.34 -14.23
C TYR A 224 -13.16 11.18 -13.88
N LYS A 225 -13.52 11.49 -12.64
CA LYS A 225 -14.91 11.42 -12.17
C LYS A 225 -15.79 12.40 -12.94
N GLU A 226 -15.35 13.63 -13.10
CA GLU A 226 -16.09 14.66 -13.87
C GLU A 226 -16.24 14.25 -15.33
N ASP A 227 -15.20 13.71 -15.94
CA ASP A 227 -15.21 13.30 -17.34
C ASP A 227 -15.86 11.91 -17.56
N GLY A 228 -16.18 11.18 -16.51
CA GLY A 228 -16.78 9.85 -16.61
C GLY A 228 -15.84 8.81 -17.22
N ILE A 229 -14.54 8.91 -16.97
CA ILE A 229 -13.51 8.02 -17.51
C ILE A 229 -12.74 7.34 -16.40
N SER A 230 -12.05 6.24 -16.71
CA SER A 230 -11.16 5.53 -15.80
C SER A 230 -9.69 5.62 -16.18
N SER A 231 -9.40 6.09 -17.38
CA SER A 231 -8.04 6.31 -17.88
C SER A 231 -8.08 7.28 -19.05
N THR A 232 -6.92 7.87 -19.36
CA THR A 232 -6.78 8.77 -20.51
C THR A 232 -5.34 8.75 -20.99
N PRO A 233 -5.08 8.92 -22.29
CA PRO A 233 -3.72 9.08 -22.79
C PRO A 233 -3.09 10.44 -22.40
N ALA A 234 -3.90 11.43 -22.01
CA ALA A 234 -3.40 12.76 -21.63
C ALA A 234 -4.32 13.38 -20.59
N ILE A 235 -3.74 13.77 -19.45
CA ILE A 235 -4.44 14.45 -18.37
C ILE A 235 -4.66 15.90 -18.77
N LYS A 236 -5.88 16.43 -18.52
CA LYS A 236 -6.24 17.81 -18.88
C LYS A 236 -5.71 18.85 -17.92
N GLY A 237 -5.58 18.50 -16.63
CA GLY A 237 -5.24 19.46 -15.59
C GLY A 237 -6.43 20.24 -15.05
N THR A 238 -7.62 19.70 -15.12
CA THR A 238 -8.87 20.34 -14.63
C THR A 238 -8.74 20.87 -13.20
N TYR A 239 -8.05 20.13 -12.35
CA TYR A 239 -7.87 20.46 -10.92
C TYR A 239 -6.41 20.84 -10.60
N LEU A 240 -5.67 21.39 -11.55
CA LEU A 240 -4.27 21.77 -11.37
C LEU A 240 -4.11 22.83 -10.28
N ASP A 241 -5.02 23.80 -10.19
CA ASP A 241 -4.97 24.84 -9.16
C ASP A 241 -5.18 24.26 -7.76
N ASN A 242 -6.03 23.26 -7.65
CA ASN A 242 -6.25 22.53 -6.40
C ASN A 242 -5.00 21.75 -5.99
N TYR A 243 -4.35 21.11 -6.94
CA TYR A 243 -3.07 20.42 -6.71
C TYR A 243 -1.99 21.39 -6.21
N LYS A 244 -1.90 22.54 -6.87
CA LYS A 244 -0.96 23.58 -6.45
C LYS A 244 -1.25 24.06 -5.04
N ALA A 245 -2.53 24.25 -4.68
CA ALA A 245 -2.91 24.75 -3.37
C ALA A 245 -2.49 23.81 -2.23
N ILE A 246 -2.69 22.51 -2.37
CA ILE A 246 -2.27 21.55 -1.32
C ILE A 246 -0.75 21.44 -1.26
N TRP A 247 -0.05 21.47 -2.40
CA TRP A 247 1.40 21.53 -2.44
C TRP A 247 1.94 22.75 -1.70
N ASP A 248 1.39 23.93 -2.00
CA ASP A 248 1.79 25.18 -1.35
C ASP A 248 1.59 25.08 0.15
N LEU A 249 0.47 24.53 0.60
CA LEU A 249 0.21 24.34 2.04
C LEU A 249 1.27 23.44 2.69
N TYR A 250 1.60 22.33 2.09
CA TYR A 250 2.61 21.41 2.62
C TYR A 250 3.98 22.08 2.71
N ILE A 251 4.31 22.94 1.76
CA ILE A 251 5.60 23.64 1.70
C ILE A 251 5.64 24.79 2.69
N THR A 252 4.61 25.62 2.73
CA THR A 252 4.60 26.82 3.62
C THR A 252 4.48 26.46 5.08
N ASP A 253 3.74 25.41 5.41
CA ASP A 253 3.47 24.99 6.79
C ASP A 253 4.32 23.76 7.19
N ALA A 254 5.51 23.64 6.62
CA ALA A 254 6.46 22.59 6.92
C ALA A 254 7.21 22.86 8.24
N THR A 255 7.95 21.87 8.69
CA THR A 255 8.78 21.93 9.92
C THR A 255 10.08 22.70 9.76
N CYS A 256 10.42 23.09 8.53
CA CYS A 256 11.67 23.76 8.20
C CYS A 256 11.44 24.79 7.10
N ASP A 257 12.49 25.59 6.85
CA ASP A 257 12.49 26.48 5.68
C ASP A 257 12.25 25.67 4.41
N PRO A 258 11.32 26.10 3.53
CA PRO A 258 11.08 25.42 2.26
C PRO A 258 12.33 25.13 1.43
N ALA A 259 13.35 25.99 1.53
CA ALA A 259 14.59 25.82 0.78
C ALA A 259 15.36 24.55 1.12
N VAL A 260 15.15 23.96 2.31
CA VAL A 260 15.85 22.73 2.73
C VAL A 260 15.02 21.46 2.55
N LEU A 261 13.76 21.57 2.12
CA LEU A 261 12.89 20.39 1.94
C LEU A 261 13.45 19.40 0.92
N SER A 262 14.11 19.89 -0.13
CA SER A 262 14.67 19.01 -1.16
C SER A 262 15.78 18.09 -0.66
N SER A 263 16.38 18.40 0.48
CA SER A 263 17.44 17.59 1.09
C SER A 263 16.95 16.68 2.21
N LYS A 264 15.68 16.79 2.60
CA LYS A 264 15.10 15.97 3.65
C LYS A 264 14.49 14.70 3.11
N THR A 265 14.68 13.60 3.85
CA THR A 265 14.28 12.25 3.41
C THR A 265 12.95 11.80 4.01
N GLY A 266 12.44 10.66 3.52
CA GLY A 266 11.28 10.01 4.12
C GLY A 266 11.54 9.57 5.57
N GLU A 267 12.76 9.18 5.91
CA GLU A 267 13.13 8.87 7.29
C GLU A 267 13.03 10.11 8.18
N ASP A 268 13.45 11.27 7.67
CA ASP A 268 13.28 12.54 8.38
C ASP A 268 11.80 12.82 8.67
N ALA A 269 10.92 12.56 7.71
CA ALA A 269 9.47 12.74 7.90
C ALA A 269 8.93 11.85 9.01
N THR A 270 9.28 10.57 9.00
CA THR A 270 8.86 9.62 10.04
C THR A 270 9.37 10.06 11.42
N ALA A 271 10.63 10.45 11.50
CA ALA A 271 11.25 10.87 12.75
C ALA A 271 10.60 12.14 13.30
N GLU A 272 10.40 13.16 12.48
CA GLU A 272 9.75 14.41 12.88
C GLU A 272 8.35 14.15 13.45
N PHE A 273 7.58 13.32 12.75
CA PHE A 273 6.24 13.01 13.20
C PHE A 273 6.23 12.20 14.49
N ALA A 274 7.05 11.16 14.56
CA ALA A 274 7.13 10.28 15.73
C ALA A 274 7.63 11.03 16.98
N LEU A 275 8.48 12.04 16.82
CA LEU A 275 8.99 12.87 17.92
C LEU A 275 8.02 13.98 18.33
N GLY A 276 6.88 14.14 17.67
CA GLY A 276 5.93 15.20 17.97
C GLY A 276 6.37 16.59 17.48
N GLU A 277 7.21 16.65 16.46
CA GLU A 277 7.66 17.90 15.86
C GLU A 277 6.71 18.44 14.80
N ALA A 278 5.78 17.59 14.32
CA ALA A 278 4.75 17.95 13.38
C ALA A 278 3.42 17.31 13.78
N VAL A 279 2.32 17.93 13.32
CA VAL A 279 0.97 17.47 13.62
C VAL A 279 0.42 16.55 12.53
N PHE A 280 0.76 16.81 11.28
CA PHE A 280 0.22 16.14 10.09
C PHE A 280 1.29 15.46 9.27
N TYR A 281 0.96 14.26 8.77
CA TYR A 281 1.85 13.43 7.97
C TYR A 281 1.06 12.74 6.86
N GLN A 282 1.20 13.19 5.61
CA GLN A 282 0.56 12.49 4.50
C GLN A 282 1.27 11.17 4.26
N ASN A 283 0.64 10.10 4.65
CA ASN A 283 1.12 8.74 4.42
C ASN A 283 -0.04 7.75 4.63
N GLY A 284 0.26 6.47 4.58
CA GLY A 284 -0.74 5.42 4.64
C GLY A 284 -0.63 4.50 5.83
N THR A 285 -1.53 3.53 5.85
CA THR A 285 -1.62 2.53 6.93
C THR A 285 -0.32 1.75 7.11
N TRP A 286 0.48 1.60 6.08
CA TRP A 286 1.79 0.94 6.13
C TRP A 286 2.83 1.68 6.99
N ALA A 287 2.61 2.97 7.24
CA ALA A 287 3.53 3.76 8.07
C ALA A 287 3.43 3.41 9.55
N TYR A 288 2.41 2.70 9.98
CA TYR A 288 2.17 2.39 11.39
C TYR A 288 3.36 1.71 12.06
N ASN A 289 3.95 0.70 11.43
CA ASN A 289 5.04 -0.06 12.04
C ASN A 289 6.24 0.84 12.40
N ASP A 290 6.62 1.73 11.48
CA ASP A 290 7.71 2.65 11.72
C ASP A 290 7.37 3.66 12.82
N LEU A 291 6.15 4.17 12.85
CA LEU A 291 5.70 5.11 13.87
C LEU A 291 5.66 4.43 15.25
N SER A 292 5.14 3.22 15.33
CA SER A 292 5.10 2.44 16.57
C SER A 292 6.51 2.11 17.06
N THR A 293 7.39 1.70 16.17
CA THR A 293 8.79 1.41 16.51
C THR A 293 9.52 2.65 17.02
N ASN A 294 9.16 3.83 16.54
CA ASN A 294 9.72 5.10 17.00
C ASN A 294 9.00 5.67 18.22
N GLY A 295 8.14 4.90 18.87
CA GLY A 295 7.59 5.20 20.19
C GLY A 295 6.21 5.84 20.23
N MET A 296 5.51 5.98 19.09
CA MET A 296 4.14 6.49 19.11
C MET A 296 3.17 5.42 19.61
N SER A 297 2.26 5.83 20.48
CA SER A 297 1.18 4.95 20.94
C SER A 297 0.02 4.96 19.95
N ASP A 298 -0.76 3.89 19.94
CA ASP A 298 -1.90 3.73 19.04
C ASP A 298 -2.94 4.86 19.21
N GLU A 299 -3.16 5.29 20.46
CA GLU A 299 -4.12 6.34 20.78
C GLU A 299 -3.71 7.72 20.28
N SER A 300 -2.43 7.91 20.00
CA SER A 300 -1.89 9.17 19.47
C SER A 300 -2.10 9.34 17.97
N LEU A 301 -2.63 8.32 17.28
CA LEU A 301 -2.76 8.30 15.83
C LEU A 301 -4.21 8.48 15.39
N GLY A 302 -4.39 9.29 14.35
CA GLY A 302 -5.63 9.43 13.61
C GLY A 302 -5.35 9.66 12.15
N MET A 303 -6.38 9.68 11.32
CA MET A 303 -6.27 9.98 9.89
C MET A 303 -7.38 10.90 9.42
N LEU A 304 -7.02 11.79 8.50
CA LEU A 304 -7.92 12.68 7.78
C LEU A 304 -7.83 12.42 6.28
N PRO A 305 -8.92 12.64 5.54
CA PRO A 305 -8.85 12.69 4.08
C PRO A 305 -7.95 13.84 3.59
N ILE A 306 -7.43 13.68 2.38
CA ILE A 306 -6.67 14.76 1.73
C ILE A 306 -7.66 15.62 0.96
N TYR A 307 -8.08 16.72 1.56
CA TYR A 307 -9.00 17.68 0.95
C TYR A 307 -8.24 18.64 0.04
N ILE A 308 -8.73 18.85 -1.17
CA ILE A 308 -8.09 19.75 -2.15
C ILE A 308 -8.99 20.90 -2.62
N GLY A 309 -10.13 21.10 -1.97
CA GLY A 309 -11.01 22.23 -2.29
C GLY A 309 -12.03 21.96 -3.39
N VAL A 310 -12.37 20.70 -3.63
CA VAL A 310 -13.43 20.34 -4.59
C VAL A 310 -14.80 20.39 -3.93
N GLU A 311 -15.83 20.68 -4.73
CA GLU A 311 -17.20 20.72 -4.24
C GLU A 311 -17.64 19.33 -3.74
N GLY A 312 -18.28 19.29 -2.58
CA GLY A 312 -18.78 18.04 -1.99
C GLY A 312 -17.75 17.22 -1.25
N GLU A 313 -16.53 17.72 -1.06
CA GLU A 313 -15.46 16.98 -0.40
C GLU A 313 -15.71 16.69 1.08
N GLU A 314 -16.69 17.32 1.71
CA GLU A 314 -17.07 17.00 3.09
C GLU A 314 -17.51 15.55 3.26
N ASN A 315 -17.90 14.89 2.18
CA ASN A 315 -18.25 13.46 2.16
C ASN A 315 -17.10 12.57 1.70
N GLN A 316 -15.93 13.14 1.41
CA GLN A 316 -14.77 12.38 0.96
C GLN A 316 -14.18 11.53 2.07
N GLY A 317 -13.83 10.30 1.75
CA GLY A 317 -13.07 9.40 2.61
C GLY A 317 -11.60 9.38 2.26
N LEU A 318 -10.94 8.31 2.68
CA LEU A 318 -9.52 8.10 2.46
C LEU A 318 -9.26 7.51 1.06
N CYS A 319 -8.01 7.59 0.61
CA CYS A 319 -7.60 7.02 -0.67
C CYS A 319 -7.33 5.52 -0.49
N THR A 320 -8.12 4.70 -1.17
CA THR A 320 -8.08 3.24 -0.99
C THR A 320 -7.91 2.53 -2.32
N GLY A 321 -7.02 1.55 -2.36
CA GLY A 321 -6.76 0.77 -3.56
C GLY A 321 -5.68 -0.26 -3.36
N SER A 322 -5.15 -0.77 -4.48
CA SER A 322 -4.08 -1.75 -4.45
C SER A 322 -3.09 -1.52 -5.60
N GLU A 323 -1.85 -1.82 -5.33
CA GLU A 323 -0.80 -2.02 -6.32
C GLU A 323 -0.27 -3.45 -6.27
N ASN A 324 -0.98 -4.35 -5.59
CA ASN A 324 -0.52 -5.69 -5.29
C ASN A 324 -1.54 -6.72 -5.78
N TYR A 325 -1.35 -7.17 -7.02
CA TYR A 325 -2.22 -8.16 -7.65
C TYR A 325 -1.43 -9.43 -7.92
N TRP A 326 -1.90 -10.56 -7.41
CA TRP A 326 -1.36 -11.87 -7.77
C TRP A 326 -1.74 -12.23 -9.19
N CYS A 327 -0.75 -12.74 -9.92
CA CYS A 327 -0.93 -13.35 -11.25
C CYS A 327 -0.35 -14.76 -11.22
N VAL A 328 -1.04 -15.71 -11.84
CA VAL A 328 -0.54 -17.07 -12.01
C VAL A 328 -0.01 -17.23 -13.44
N ASN A 329 1.20 -17.79 -13.56
CA ASN A 329 1.85 -17.98 -14.83
C ASN A 329 1.15 -19.08 -15.66
N LYS A 330 0.46 -18.70 -16.73
CA LYS A 330 -0.27 -19.65 -17.57
C LYS A 330 0.64 -20.61 -18.32
N ASN A 331 1.93 -20.29 -18.45
CA ASN A 331 2.90 -21.11 -19.15
C ASN A 331 3.57 -22.17 -18.26
N ALA A 332 3.25 -22.18 -16.97
CA ALA A 332 3.66 -23.26 -16.08
C ALA A 332 2.95 -24.55 -16.44
N SER A 333 3.45 -25.69 -15.95
CA SER A 333 2.77 -26.98 -16.15
C SER A 333 1.40 -27.00 -15.50
N GLU A 334 0.48 -27.82 -15.96
CA GLU A 334 -0.84 -27.98 -15.35
C GLU A 334 -0.74 -28.33 -13.86
N ALA A 335 0.20 -29.19 -13.50
CA ALA A 335 0.42 -29.58 -12.11
C ALA A 335 0.89 -28.40 -11.27
N ASP A 336 1.79 -27.56 -11.77
CA ASP A 336 2.28 -26.38 -11.06
C ASP A 336 1.20 -25.30 -10.96
N ILE A 337 0.41 -25.11 -12.00
CA ILE A 337 -0.73 -24.18 -11.97
C ILE A 337 -1.71 -24.61 -10.87
N GLN A 338 -2.09 -25.88 -10.85
CA GLN A 338 -3.04 -26.38 -9.86
C GLN A 338 -2.47 -26.28 -8.44
N ALA A 339 -1.20 -26.62 -8.25
CA ALA A 339 -0.54 -26.47 -6.96
C ALA A 339 -0.54 -25.01 -6.49
N THR A 340 -0.32 -24.07 -7.40
CA THR A 340 -0.32 -22.64 -7.09
C THR A 340 -1.70 -22.14 -6.73
N LEU A 341 -2.73 -22.55 -7.47
CA LEU A 341 -4.12 -22.19 -7.17
C LEU A 341 -4.57 -22.76 -5.82
N ASP A 342 -4.18 -24.00 -5.51
CA ASP A 342 -4.48 -24.63 -4.23
C ASP A 342 -3.78 -23.92 -3.07
N PHE A 343 -2.53 -23.52 -3.28
CA PHE A 343 -1.78 -22.72 -2.30
C PHE A 343 -2.47 -21.38 -2.02
N LEU A 344 -2.85 -20.65 -3.07
CA LEU A 344 -3.55 -19.38 -2.93
C LEU A 344 -4.87 -19.53 -2.18
N LYS A 345 -5.66 -20.57 -2.51
CA LYS A 345 -6.90 -20.84 -1.81
C LYS A 345 -6.66 -21.10 -0.32
N TRP A 346 -5.65 -21.90 0.00
CA TRP A 346 -5.29 -22.16 1.39
C TRP A 346 -4.85 -20.88 2.12
N VAL A 347 -4.03 -20.05 1.47
CA VAL A 347 -3.57 -18.78 2.05
C VAL A 347 -4.75 -17.87 2.43
N VAL A 348 -5.76 -17.78 1.58
CA VAL A 348 -6.86 -16.82 1.78
C VAL A 348 -8.07 -17.39 2.52
N THR A 349 -8.06 -18.69 2.87
CA THR A 349 -9.20 -19.32 3.57
C THR A 349 -8.82 -20.04 4.85
N SER A 350 -7.57 -20.45 5.03
CA SER A 350 -7.14 -21.18 6.22
C SER A 350 -6.88 -20.25 7.40
N GLU A 351 -6.97 -20.78 8.61
CA GLU A 351 -6.59 -20.04 9.82
C GLU A 351 -5.12 -19.57 9.73
N GLU A 352 -4.22 -20.47 9.32
CA GLU A 352 -2.79 -20.16 9.20
C GLU A 352 -2.52 -19.05 8.20
N GLY A 353 -3.10 -19.14 7.02
CA GLY A 353 -2.94 -18.12 5.98
C GLY A 353 -3.55 -16.78 6.35
N CYS A 354 -4.78 -16.79 6.84
CA CYS A 354 -5.48 -15.56 7.23
C CYS A 354 -4.79 -14.88 8.42
N THR A 355 -4.33 -15.63 9.41
CA THR A 355 -3.60 -15.08 10.54
C THR A 355 -2.26 -14.49 10.11
N ALA A 356 -1.52 -15.19 9.26
CA ALA A 356 -0.24 -14.70 8.75
C ALA A 356 -0.41 -13.38 8.00
N LEU A 357 -1.37 -13.29 7.08
CA LEU A 357 -1.55 -12.08 6.28
C LEU A 357 -2.12 -10.93 7.09
N SER A 358 -3.13 -11.17 7.94
CA SER A 358 -3.79 -10.09 8.66
C SER A 358 -3.05 -9.63 9.90
N GLN A 359 -2.46 -10.55 10.66
CA GLN A 359 -1.82 -10.24 11.95
C GLN A 359 -0.31 -10.11 11.86
N ASP A 360 0.36 -11.06 11.24
CA ASP A 360 1.82 -11.01 11.14
C ASP A 360 2.28 -9.98 10.11
N MET A 361 1.65 -9.95 8.93
CA MET A 361 1.99 -8.99 7.87
C MET A 361 1.23 -7.67 7.98
N GLY A 362 0.13 -7.64 8.72
CA GLY A 362 -0.69 -6.44 8.87
C GLY A 362 -1.49 -6.06 7.63
N PHE A 363 -1.82 -7.02 6.78
CA PHE A 363 -2.55 -6.78 5.54
C PHE A 363 -4.05 -6.73 5.74
N VAL A 364 -4.70 -5.85 4.97
CA VAL A 364 -6.14 -5.92 4.72
C VAL A 364 -6.33 -6.68 3.42
N CYS A 365 -6.85 -7.88 3.51
CA CYS A 365 -7.02 -8.76 2.35
C CYS A 365 -8.49 -8.79 1.94
N PRO A 366 -8.79 -8.60 0.63
CA PRO A 366 -10.17 -8.45 0.16
C PRO A 366 -10.86 -9.80 -0.08
N PHE A 367 -10.67 -10.76 0.81
CA PHE A 367 -11.27 -12.10 0.73
C PHE A 367 -12.26 -12.33 1.87
N LYS A 368 -13.29 -13.11 1.61
CA LYS A 368 -14.43 -13.30 2.52
C LYS A 368 -14.03 -13.80 3.91
N ALA A 369 -13.08 -14.73 3.97
CA ALA A 369 -12.65 -15.31 5.25
C ALA A 369 -12.02 -14.29 6.20
N PHE A 370 -11.46 -13.21 5.67
CA PHE A 370 -10.78 -12.19 6.47
C PHE A 370 -11.72 -11.37 7.35
N ASP A 371 -13.02 -11.46 7.17
CA ASP A 371 -13.98 -10.87 8.11
C ASP A 371 -13.80 -11.41 9.53
N ASN A 372 -13.28 -12.63 9.65
CA ASN A 372 -13.01 -13.28 10.95
C ASN A 372 -11.56 -13.06 11.45
N TYR A 373 -10.74 -12.36 10.69
CA TYR A 373 -9.32 -12.11 10.99
C TYR A 373 -9.00 -10.64 10.81
N PRO A 374 -9.50 -9.76 11.68
CA PRO A 374 -9.25 -8.33 11.56
C PRO A 374 -7.77 -8.02 11.73
N ALA A 375 -7.29 -7.06 10.96
CA ALA A 375 -5.92 -6.57 11.09
C ALA A 375 -5.74 -5.85 12.42
N THR A 376 -4.52 -5.92 12.98
CA THR A 376 -4.21 -5.33 14.28
C THR A 376 -3.72 -3.88 14.19
N ASN A 377 -3.50 -3.37 12.99
CA ASN A 377 -3.03 -2.01 12.75
C ASN A 377 -4.15 -0.99 13.06
N PRO A 378 -3.96 -0.06 14.03
CA PRO A 378 -5.01 0.91 14.40
C PRO A 378 -5.38 1.88 13.28
N LEU A 379 -4.47 2.19 12.36
CA LEU A 379 -4.79 3.03 11.19
C LEU A 379 -5.77 2.33 10.26
N ILE A 380 -5.72 1.01 10.18
CA ILE A 380 -6.68 0.22 9.40
C ILE A 380 -8.08 0.31 10.03
N ASN A 381 -8.17 0.29 11.35
CA ASN A 381 -9.47 0.45 12.04
C ASN A 381 -10.07 1.82 11.73
N ILE A 382 -9.24 2.86 11.71
CA ILE A 382 -9.68 4.21 11.33
C ILE A 382 -10.17 4.24 9.88
N ALA A 383 -9.44 3.61 8.96
CA ALA A 383 -9.83 3.50 7.57
C ALA A 383 -11.19 2.79 7.42
N ASN A 384 -11.41 1.72 8.17
CA ASN A 384 -12.67 1.00 8.17
C ASN A 384 -13.82 1.86 8.72
N ASP A 385 -13.56 2.70 9.71
CA ASP A 385 -14.55 3.62 10.27
C ASP A 385 -15.02 4.65 9.24
N TYR A 386 -14.11 5.15 8.39
CA TYR A 386 -14.50 6.03 7.29
C TYR A 386 -15.47 5.35 6.33
N VAL A 387 -15.20 4.09 5.96
CA VAL A 387 -16.09 3.32 5.08
C VAL A 387 -17.43 3.08 5.76
N SER A 388 -17.43 2.66 7.02
CA SER A 388 -18.64 2.37 7.80
C SER A 388 -19.51 3.61 8.03
N SER A 389 -18.92 4.78 8.10
CA SER A 389 -19.64 6.06 8.26
C SER A 389 -20.20 6.60 6.95
N GLY A 390 -20.04 5.87 5.85
CA GLY A 390 -20.61 6.25 4.55
C GLY A 390 -19.80 7.28 3.78
N LYS A 391 -18.56 7.53 4.17
CA LYS A 391 -17.68 8.42 3.40
C LYS A 391 -17.25 7.79 2.09
N ASN A 392 -17.11 8.60 1.05
CA ASN A 392 -16.74 8.15 -0.28
C ASN A 392 -15.24 7.95 -0.40
N SER A 393 -14.79 6.71 -0.52
CA SER A 393 -13.39 6.39 -0.76
C SER A 393 -12.92 6.95 -2.10
N VAL A 394 -11.69 7.44 -2.12
CA VAL A 394 -11.02 7.91 -3.33
C VAL A 394 -10.20 6.77 -3.90
N ALA A 395 -10.53 6.33 -5.12
CA ALA A 395 -9.80 5.24 -5.76
C ALA A 395 -8.37 5.65 -6.12
N TRP A 396 -7.49 4.67 -6.18
CA TRP A 396 -6.10 4.86 -6.60
C TRP A 396 -6.00 4.99 -8.13
N THR A 397 -6.44 6.14 -8.64
CA THR A 397 -6.41 6.43 -10.08
C THR A 397 -4.98 6.57 -10.62
N PHE A 398 -4.01 6.85 -9.76
CA PHE A 398 -2.62 6.97 -10.19
C PHE A 398 -2.08 5.68 -10.82
N THR A 399 -2.69 4.52 -10.53
CA THR A 399 -2.31 3.25 -11.16
C THR A 399 -2.70 3.17 -12.63
N THR A 400 -3.51 4.09 -13.11
CA THR A 400 -3.96 4.20 -14.51
C THR A 400 -3.50 5.49 -15.17
N MET A 401 -2.66 6.29 -14.52
CA MET A 401 -2.14 7.51 -15.10
C MET A 401 -1.26 7.21 -16.32
N PRO A 402 -1.24 8.12 -17.32
CA PRO A 402 -0.34 7.96 -18.44
C PRO A 402 1.11 7.90 -17.97
N SER A 403 1.89 7.02 -18.60
CA SER A 403 3.33 6.94 -18.39
C SER A 403 4.05 7.57 -19.58
N GLU A 404 5.23 8.15 -19.34
CA GLU A 404 6.07 8.69 -20.40
C GLU A 404 6.64 7.59 -21.29
#